data_486481e37de0211d20b1964ec42e50a7
#
_entry.id   486481e37de0211d20b1964ec42e50a7
#
_cell.length_a   1.000
_cell.length_b   1.000
_cell.length_c   1.000
_cell.angle_alpha   90.00
_cell.angle_beta   90.00
_cell.angle_gamma   90.00
#
_symmetry.space_group_name_H-M   'P 1'
#
loop_
_entity.id
_entity.type
_entity.pdbx_description
1 polymer ?
#
loop_
_entity_poly.entity_id
_entity_poly.type
_entity_poly.pdbx_seq_one_letter_code
_entity_poly.pdbx_strand_id
1 'polypeptide(L)'
;MRVKKNNGTKKSWLPVSILLLVLLPLILMPLSAIFIFAGGGGLTNFLMIISSPEAQFALRFSIIVAFVTTVINGVLGTYAAYVLSKYKFKGRQTLSIIVNLPVAIPTVVVGTSLLLLWGPIGLIGKFIDPIGIQPMFAPTGVILAHIFVTFPYMLGAVKPVLEELEASYEEAAYTIGASRWQTFRYIILPALKGGLFTGGLLTFAHSLGEFGATVMVSGNISLKTQTAPLYIFAQFEAGNIETANAVAAILALFSFILFFFLIRYTKRKIIS
;
A
#
# COMPACT_ATOMS: atom_id res chain seq x y z
N MET A 1 -17.93 40.14 39.74
CA MET A 1 -17.95 38.74 39.23
C MET A 1 -16.52 38.29 39.00
N ARG A 2 -15.93 37.48 39.89
CA ARG A 2 -14.53 37.01 39.77
C ARG A 2 -14.50 35.84 38.80
N VAL A 3 -13.89 36.02 37.65
CA VAL A 3 -13.57 34.94 36.71
C VAL A 3 -12.53 34.02 37.38
N LYS A 4 -12.92 32.79 37.67
CA LYS A 4 -12.08 31.74 38.25
C LYS A 4 -11.05 31.34 37.20
N LYS A 5 -9.82 31.76 37.39
CA LYS A 5 -8.65 31.35 36.58
C LYS A 5 -8.54 29.84 36.70
N ASN A 6 -8.80 29.14 35.61
CA ASN A 6 -8.74 27.68 35.53
C ASN A 6 -7.25 27.28 35.68
N ASN A 7 -6.95 26.67 36.82
CA ASN A 7 -5.61 26.17 37.15
C ASN A 7 -5.17 25.19 36.08
N GLY A 8 -4.02 25.45 35.48
CA GLY A 8 -3.40 24.64 34.46
C GLY A 8 -3.43 23.15 34.82
N THR A 9 -3.89 22.36 33.89
CA THR A 9 -3.77 20.91 33.90
C THR A 9 -2.33 20.54 34.20
N LYS A 10 -2.05 20.08 35.42
CA LYS A 10 -0.77 19.43 35.75
C LYS A 10 -0.59 18.35 34.72
N LYS A 11 0.38 18.51 33.81
CA LYS A 11 0.79 17.46 32.86
C LYS A 11 1.25 16.28 33.72
N SER A 12 0.33 15.36 34.02
CA SER A 12 0.70 14.13 34.68
C SER A 12 1.38 13.26 33.62
N TRP A 13 2.69 13.09 33.72
CA TRP A 13 3.46 12.22 32.84
C TRP A 13 3.14 10.75 33.07
N LEU A 14 2.41 10.43 34.13
CA LEU A 14 2.05 9.07 34.49
C LEU A 14 1.33 8.29 33.36
N PRO A 15 0.24 8.81 32.72
CA PRO A 15 -0.41 8.08 31.63
C PRO A 15 0.51 7.93 30.40
N VAL A 16 1.36 8.94 30.14
CA VAL A 16 2.33 8.87 29.06
C VAL A 16 3.40 7.81 29.34
N SER A 17 3.90 7.75 30.57
CA SER A 17 4.90 6.75 30.98
C SER A 17 4.35 5.33 30.93
N ILE A 18 3.10 5.11 31.38
CA ILE A 18 2.43 3.80 31.29
C ILE A 18 2.23 3.40 29.81
N LEU A 19 1.78 4.34 28.96
CA LEU A 19 1.61 4.09 27.53
C LEU A 19 2.93 3.68 26.87
N LEU A 20 4.03 4.41 27.14
CA LEU A 20 5.34 4.11 26.60
C LEU A 20 5.88 2.79 27.13
N LEU A 21 5.70 2.50 28.41
CA LEU A 21 6.18 1.26 29.04
C LEU A 21 5.51 0.00 28.48
N VAL A 22 4.26 0.13 28.02
CA VAL A 22 3.50 -0.99 27.40
C VAL A 22 3.73 -1.05 25.89
N LEU A 23 3.60 0.07 25.18
CA LEU A 23 3.63 0.07 23.72
C LEU A 23 5.05 -0.09 23.15
N LEU A 24 6.08 0.49 23.80
CA LEU A 24 7.44 0.37 23.26
C LEU A 24 7.94 -1.07 23.24
N PRO A 25 7.85 -1.86 24.35
CA PRO A 25 8.23 -3.26 24.29
C PRO A 25 7.37 -4.07 23.31
N LEU A 26 6.06 -3.86 23.31
CA LEU A 26 5.14 -4.59 22.42
C LEU A 26 5.49 -4.41 20.93
N ILE A 27 5.97 -3.25 20.54
CA ILE A 27 6.34 -2.95 19.15
C ILE A 27 7.82 -3.24 18.89
N LEU A 28 8.72 -2.79 19.79
CA LEU A 28 10.15 -2.87 19.53
C LEU A 28 10.73 -4.25 19.73
N MET A 29 10.21 -5.06 20.68
CA MET A 29 10.74 -6.42 20.91
C MET A 29 10.57 -7.33 19.69
N PRO A 30 9.39 -7.46 19.05
CA PRO A 30 9.27 -8.28 17.84
C PRO A 30 10.12 -7.75 16.69
N LEU A 31 10.18 -6.43 16.52
CA LEU A 31 11.01 -5.84 15.47
C LEU A 31 12.50 -6.06 15.72
N SER A 32 12.98 -5.91 16.97
CA SER A 32 14.38 -6.17 17.30
C SER A 32 14.76 -7.64 17.12
N ALA A 33 13.84 -8.56 17.38
CA ALA A 33 14.07 -9.99 17.17
C ALA A 33 14.44 -10.30 15.71
N ILE A 34 13.78 -9.67 14.74
CA ILE A 34 14.11 -9.84 13.32
C ILE A 34 15.58 -9.50 13.06
N PHE A 35 16.06 -8.37 13.58
CA PHE A 35 17.45 -7.94 13.39
C PHE A 35 18.46 -8.80 14.15
N ILE A 36 18.11 -9.26 15.36
CA ILE A 36 18.95 -10.16 16.16
C ILE A 36 19.14 -11.49 15.42
N PHE A 37 18.07 -12.11 14.96
CA PHE A 37 18.13 -13.37 14.23
C PHE A 37 18.74 -13.20 12.83
N ALA A 38 18.56 -12.06 12.16
CA ALA A 38 19.24 -11.76 10.91
C ALA A 38 20.77 -11.68 11.06
N GLY A 39 21.25 -11.23 12.22
CA GLY A 39 22.70 -11.13 12.54
C GLY A 39 23.30 -12.38 13.18
N GLY A 40 22.52 -13.43 13.45
CA GLY A 40 22.95 -14.62 14.19
C GLY A 40 24.15 -15.33 13.58
N GLY A 41 24.24 -15.41 12.25
CA GLY A 41 25.36 -15.96 11.50
C GLY A 41 26.52 -14.99 11.23
N GLY A 42 26.46 -13.77 11.79
CA GLY A 42 27.44 -12.72 11.56
C GLY A 42 27.27 -11.97 10.25
N LEU A 43 28.03 -10.87 10.10
CA LEU A 43 27.91 -9.97 8.95
C LEU A 43 28.20 -10.65 7.61
N THR A 44 29.17 -11.55 7.56
CA THR A 44 29.56 -12.27 6.33
C THR A 44 28.40 -13.14 5.83
N ASN A 45 27.77 -13.90 6.74
CA ASN A 45 26.62 -14.73 6.38
C ASN A 45 25.42 -13.86 5.93
N PHE A 46 25.13 -12.78 6.65
CA PHE A 46 24.10 -11.81 6.26
C PHE A 46 24.33 -11.28 4.84
N LEU A 47 25.54 -10.82 4.53
CA LEU A 47 25.90 -10.31 3.19
C LEU A 47 25.78 -11.40 2.11
N MET A 48 26.18 -12.64 2.41
CA MET A 48 26.03 -13.77 1.50
C MET A 48 24.56 -14.03 1.17
N ILE A 49 23.69 -14.06 2.18
CA ILE A 49 22.24 -14.26 2.00
C ILE A 49 21.64 -13.16 1.13
N ILE A 50 21.90 -11.90 1.45
CA ILE A 50 21.32 -10.76 0.69
C ILE A 50 21.89 -10.68 -0.73
N SER A 51 23.08 -11.20 -0.96
CA SER A 51 23.70 -11.26 -2.28
C SER A 51 23.22 -12.45 -3.14
N SER A 52 22.45 -13.38 -2.56
CA SER A 52 21.91 -14.53 -3.33
C SER A 52 20.97 -14.04 -4.44
N PRO A 53 20.99 -14.68 -5.62
CA PRO A 53 20.12 -14.28 -6.75
C PRO A 53 18.64 -14.28 -6.39
N GLU A 54 18.20 -15.25 -5.60
CA GLU A 54 16.80 -15.43 -5.18
C GLU A 54 16.34 -14.30 -4.25
N ALA A 55 17.14 -13.96 -3.23
CA ALA A 55 16.83 -12.87 -2.31
C ALA A 55 16.80 -11.51 -3.04
N GLN A 56 17.78 -11.26 -3.90
CA GLN A 56 17.83 -10.03 -4.70
C GLN A 56 16.65 -9.94 -5.66
N PHE A 57 16.29 -11.04 -6.32
CA PHE A 57 15.14 -11.09 -7.19
C PHE A 57 13.86 -10.77 -6.40
N ALA A 58 13.62 -11.46 -5.28
CA ALA A 58 12.43 -11.29 -4.47
C ALA A 58 12.27 -9.84 -3.97
N LEU A 59 13.35 -9.21 -3.50
CA LEU A 59 13.36 -7.81 -3.06
C LEU A 59 13.07 -6.85 -4.23
N ARG A 60 13.80 -7.00 -5.35
CA ARG A 60 13.60 -6.16 -6.54
C ARG A 60 12.22 -6.33 -7.14
N PHE A 61 11.74 -7.56 -7.26
CA PHE A 61 10.42 -7.85 -7.81
C PHE A 61 9.31 -7.24 -6.94
N SER A 62 9.41 -7.34 -5.62
CA SER A 62 8.46 -6.66 -4.71
C SER A 62 8.42 -5.15 -4.90
N ILE A 63 9.59 -4.50 -5.04
CA ILE A 63 9.66 -3.05 -5.27
C ILE A 63 9.04 -2.69 -6.63
N ILE A 64 9.33 -3.46 -7.67
CA ILE A 64 8.77 -3.23 -9.02
C ILE A 64 7.25 -3.39 -9.00
N VAL A 65 6.74 -4.48 -8.41
CA VAL A 65 5.30 -4.72 -8.29
C VAL A 65 4.63 -3.59 -7.50
N ALA A 66 5.20 -3.20 -6.36
CA ALA A 66 4.66 -2.11 -5.55
C ALA A 66 4.65 -0.77 -6.30
N PHE A 67 5.70 -0.47 -7.05
CA PHE A 67 5.79 0.73 -7.86
C PHE A 67 4.77 0.74 -9.01
N VAL A 68 4.72 -0.32 -9.80
CA VAL A 68 3.78 -0.44 -10.93
C VAL A 68 2.33 -0.35 -10.44
N THR A 69 2.01 -1.08 -9.36
CA THR A 69 0.70 -1.04 -8.73
C THR A 69 0.34 0.38 -8.26
N THR A 70 1.29 1.08 -7.65
CA THR A 70 1.08 2.45 -7.17
C THR A 70 0.79 3.41 -8.32
N VAL A 71 1.51 3.29 -9.42
CA VAL A 71 1.27 4.12 -10.62
C VAL A 71 -0.10 3.83 -11.23
N ILE A 72 -0.47 2.56 -11.38
CA ILE A 72 -1.77 2.16 -11.92
C ILE A 72 -2.90 2.63 -10.99
N ASN A 73 -2.80 2.39 -9.69
CA ASN A 73 -3.79 2.87 -8.72
C ASN A 73 -3.80 4.40 -8.60
N GLY A 74 -2.66 5.06 -8.85
CA GLY A 74 -2.59 6.53 -8.98
C GLY A 74 -3.53 7.05 -10.06
N VAL A 75 -3.56 6.40 -11.20
CA VAL A 75 -4.45 6.77 -12.31
C VAL A 75 -5.89 6.32 -12.04
N LEU A 76 -6.11 5.04 -11.79
CA LEU A 76 -7.45 4.46 -11.64
C LEU A 76 -8.16 4.96 -10.38
N GLY A 77 -7.45 5.01 -9.26
CA GLY A 77 -7.99 5.49 -7.98
C GLY A 77 -8.33 6.98 -8.02
N THR A 78 -7.50 7.80 -8.69
CA THR A 78 -7.80 9.22 -8.90
C THR A 78 -9.00 9.41 -9.81
N TYR A 79 -9.11 8.65 -10.89
CA TYR A 79 -10.28 8.68 -11.77
C TYR A 79 -11.55 8.28 -11.01
N ALA A 80 -11.51 7.19 -10.25
CA ALA A 80 -12.65 6.76 -9.44
C ALA A 80 -13.01 7.79 -8.35
N ALA A 81 -12.01 8.37 -7.68
CA ALA A 81 -12.22 9.45 -6.73
C ALA A 81 -12.90 10.66 -7.37
N TYR A 82 -12.45 11.06 -8.56
CA TYR A 82 -13.03 12.17 -9.31
C TYR A 82 -14.48 11.90 -9.68
N VAL A 83 -14.79 10.72 -10.24
CA VAL A 83 -16.16 10.34 -10.59
C VAL A 83 -17.05 10.30 -9.35
N LEU A 84 -16.58 9.66 -8.28
CA LEU A 84 -17.32 9.54 -7.02
C LEU A 84 -17.49 10.85 -6.26
N SER A 85 -16.65 11.86 -6.48
CA SER A 85 -16.75 13.16 -5.81
C SER A 85 -17.59 14.16 -6.60
N LYS A 86 -17.36 14.24 -7.92
CA LYS A 86 -17.90 15.31 -8.76
C LYS A 86 -19.22 14.97 -9.45
N TYR A 87 -19.54 13.67 -9.66
CA TYR A 87 -20.76 13.28 -10.35
C TYR A 87 -21.83 12.78 -9.39
N LYS A 88 -23.08 13.20 -9.63
CA LYS A 88 -24.27 12.70 -8.94
C LYS A 88 -24.99 11.72 -9.84
N PHE A 89 -25.05 10.45 -9.46
CA PHE A 89 -25.75 9.39 -10.19
C PHE A 89 -26.37 8.37 -9.24
N LYS A 90 -27.40 7.65 -9.73
CA LYS A 90 -28.05 6.57 -8.96
C LYS A 90 -27.05 5.44 -8.72
N GLY A 91 -26.91 4.97 -7.48
CA GLY A 91 -25.96 3.92 -7.12
C GLY A 91 -24.54 4.41 -6.74
N ARG A 92 -24.28 5.73 -6.70
CA ARG A 92 -22.98 6.29 -6.27
C ARG A 92 -22.51 5.73 -4.92
N GLN A 93 -23.43 5.67 -3.95
CA GLN A 93 -23.10 5.16 -2.60
C GLN A 93 -22.77 3.66 -2.65
N THR A 94 -23.56 2.87 -3.37
CA THR A 94 -23.32 1.43 -3.57
C THR A 94 -21.96 1.20 -4.25
N LEU A 95 -21.67 1.95 -5.32
CA LEU A 95 -20.35 1.86 -5.97
C LEU A 95 -19.20 2.24 -5.01
N SER A 96 -19.40 3.28 -4.21
CA SER A 96 -18.39 3.68 -3.19
C SER A 96 -18.15 2.58 -2.16
N ILE A 97 -19.18 1.82 -1.78
CA ILE A 97 -19.04 0.65 -0.89
C ILE A 97 -18.28 -0.47 -1.63
N ILE A 98 -18.68 -0.80 -2.84
CA ILE A 98 -18.08 -1.91 -3.62
C ILE A 98 -16.58 -1.69 -3.83
N VAL A 99 -16.15 -0.49 -4.21
CA VAL A 99 -14.72 -0.21 -4.46
C VAL A 99 -13.87 -0.19 -3.19
N ASN A 100 -14.48 -0.12 -2.01
CA ASN A 100 -13.82 -0.23 -0.72
C ASN A 100 -13.90 -1.63 -0.10
N LEU A 101 -14.64 -2.58 -0.69
CA LEU A 101 -14.74 -3.96 -0.19
C LEU A 101 -13.39 -4.65 0.02
N PRO A 102 -12.35 -4.44 -0.81
CA PRO A 102 -11.06 -5.09 -0.60
C PRO A 102 -10.44 -4.85 0.78
N VAL A 103 -10.74 -3.73 1.45
CA VAL A 103 -10.25 -3.48 2.82
C VAL A 103 -10.90 -4.40 3.86
N ALA A 104 -12.16 -4.80 3.62
CA ALA A 104 -12.93 -5.61 4.57
C ALA A 104 -12.77 -7.13 4.35
N ILE A 105 -12.33 -7.53 3.15
CA ILE A 105 -12.20 -8.95 2.78
C ILE A 105 -10.76 -9.42 3.06
N PRO A 106 -10.57 -10.59 3.70
CA PRO A 106 -9.23 -11.15 3.89
C PRO A 106 -8.51 -11.29 2.54
N THR A 107 -7.25 -10.87 2.46
CA THR A 107 -6.53 -10.80 1.16
C THR A 107 -6.35 -12.16 0.51
N VAL A 108 -6.25 -13.24 1.30
CA VAL A 108 -6.25 -14.63 0.78
C VAL A 108 -7.55 -14.94 0.02
N VAL A 109 -8.71 -14.49 0.52
CA VAL A 109 -10.00 -14.68 -0.15
C VAL A 109 -10.05 -13.91 -1.46
N VAL A 110 -9.50 -12.69 -1.47
CA VAL A 110 -9.33 -11.89 -2.71
C VAL A 110 -8.48 -12.66 -3.73
N GLY A 111 -7.32 -13.17 -3.31
CA GLY A 111 -6.44 -13.95 -4.19
C GLY A 111 -7.12 -15.19 -4.75
N THR A 112 -7.84 -15.92 -3.90
CA THR A 112 -8.64 -17.08 -4.34
C THR A 112 -9.71 -16.68 -5.35
N SER A 113 -10.41 -15.58 -5.12
CA SER A 113 -11.44 -15.08 -6.05
C SER A 113 -10.85 -14.70 -7.41
N LEU A 114 -9.68 -14.05 -7.41
CA LEU A 114 -8.95 -13.72 -8.63
C LEU A 114 -8.49 -14.98 -9.38
N LEU A 115 -8.02 -16.00 -8.65
CA LEU A 115 -7.62 -17.28 -9.23
C LEU A 115 -8.82 -18.00 -9.86
N LEU A 116 -9.98 -18.02 -9.18
CA LEU A 116 -11.21 -18.61 -9.70
C LEU A 116 -11.76 -17.83 -10.92
N LEU A 117 -11.46 -16.56 -11.04
CA LEU A 117 -11.89 -15.73 -12.17
C LEU A 117 -10.92 -15.86 -13.36
N TRP A 118 -9.61 -15.67 -13.12
CA TRP A 118 -8.58 -15.50 -14.14
C TRP A 118 -7.64 -16.70 -14.28
N GLY A 119 -7.73 -17.72 -13.41
CA GLY A 119 -6.91 -18.93 -13.50
C GLY A 119 -7.24 -19.77 -14.73
N PRO A 120 -6.40 -20.75 -15.10
CA PRO A 120 -6.57 -21.55 -16.32
C PRO A 120 -7.95 -22.23 -16.46
N ILE A 121 -8.50 -22.67 -15.33
CA ILE A 121 -9.86 -23.26 -15.25
C ILE A 121 -10.94 -22.28 -14.77
N GLY A 122 -10.57 -21.01 -14.62
CA GLY A 122 -11.45 -19.96 -14.07
C GLY A 122 -12.54 -19.50 -15.05
N LEU A 123 -13.49 -18.71 -14.54
CA LEU A 123 -14.64 -18.25 -15.33
C LEU A 123 -14.23 -17.48 -16.60
N ILE A 124 -13.20 -16.64 -16.53
CA ILE A 124 -12.65 -15.89 -17.68
C ILE A 124 -11.42 -16.62 -18.23
N GLY A 125 -10.56 -17.13 -17.32
CA GLY A 125 -9.28 -17.75 -17.70
C GLY A 125 -9.42 -18.84 -18.74
N LYS A 126 -10.39 -19.73 -18.62
CA LYS A 126 -10.64 -20.81 -19.59
C LYS A 126 -10.88 -20.36 -21.04
N PHE A 127 -11.26 -19.09 -21.25
CA PHE A 127 -11.46 -18.54 -22.60
C PHE A 127 -10.22 -17.85 -23.14
N ILE A 128 -9.34 -17.33 -22.26
CA ILE A 128 -8.13 -16.61 -22.66
C ILE A 128 -6.88 -17.48 -22.63
N ASP A 129 -6.87 -18.58 -21.88
CA ASP A 129 -5.78 -19.53 -21.82
C ASP A 129 -5.46 -20.18 -23.19
N PRO A 130 -6.47 -20.62 -23.99
CA PRO A 130 -6.22 -21.19 -25.33
C PRO A 130 -5.57 -20.22 -26.31
N ILE A 131 -5.69 -18.91 -26.10
CA ILE A 131 -5.04 -17.88 -26.93
C ILE A 131 -3.69 -17.41 -26.34
N GLY A 132 -3.16 -18.15 -25.34
CA GLY A 132 -1.85 -17.91 -24.74
C GLY A 132 -1.81 -16.80 -23.68
N ILE A 133 -2.96 -16.31 -23.22
CA ILE A 133 -3.03 -15.28 -22.18
C ILE A 133 -3.26 -15.94 -20.83
N GLN A 134 -2.19 -16.05 -20.04
CA GLN A 134 -2.20 -16.64 -18.70
C GLN A 134 -1.80 -15.60 -17.64
N PRO A 135 -2.77 -14.82 -17.11
CA PRO A 135 -2.43 -13.78 -16.14
C PRO A 135 -1.99 -14.34 -14.79
N MET A 136 -2.53 -15.50 -14.37
CA MET A 136 -2.17 -16.15 -13.10
C MET A 136 -0.86 -16.92 -13.19
N PHE A 137 -0.19 -17.12 -12.05
CA PHE A 137 1.13 -17.75 -11.93
C PHE A 137 2.21 -17.02 -12.75
N ALA A 138 1.97 -15.73 -13.01
CA ALA A 138 2.82 -14.83 -13.75
C ALA A 138 2.94 -13.48 -13.01
N PRO A 139 3.94 -12.63 -13.35
CA PRO A 139 4.05 -11.28 -12.77
C PRO A 139 2.77 -10.44 -12.90
N THR A 140 2.02 -10.61 -13.98
CA THR A 140 0.75 -9.94 -14.25
C THR A 140 -0.31 -10.26 -13.19
N GLY A 141 -0.41 -11.52 -12.76
CA GLY A 141 -1.36 -11.93 -11.72
C GLY A 141 -1.02 -11.32 -10.36
N VAL A 142 0.28 -11.25 -10.04
CA VAL A 142 0.74 -10.57 -8.83
C VAL A 142 0.36 -9.09 -8.87
N ILE A 143 0.65 -8.39 -9.96
CA ILE A 143 0.29 -6.97 -10.13
C ILE A 143 -1.23 -6.77 -10.04
N LEU A 144 -2.03 -7.63 -10.69
CA LEU A 144 -3.49 -7.56 -10.65
C LEU A 144 -4.02 -7.69 -9.21
N ALA A 145 -3.51 -8.66 -8.45
CA ALA A 145 -3.90 -8.86 -7.06
C ALA A 145 -3.54 -7.63 -6.19
N HIS A 146 -2.35 -7.08 -6.38
CA HIS A 146 -1.91 -5.90 -5.65
C HIS A 146 -2.75 -4.67 -6.01
N ILE A 147 -3.09 -4.46 -7.31
CA ILE A 147 -3.99 -3.38 -7.74
C ILE A 147 -5.31 -3.49 -6.98
N PHE A 148 -5.92 -4.69 -6.99
CA PHE A 148 -7.21 -4.91 -6.37
C PHE A 148 -7.20 -4.65 -4.86
N VAL A 149 -6.22 -5.22 -4.14
CA VAL A 149 -6.11 -5.10 -2.68
C VAL A 149 -5.80 -3.65 -2.25
N THR A 150 -4.96 -2.96 -3.01
CA THR A 150 -4.46 -1.64 -2.59
C THR A 150 -5.21 -0.47 -3.21
N PHE A 151 -6.15 -0.70 -4.11
CA PHE A 151 -7.00 0.34 -4.73
C PHE A 151 -7.69 1.27 -3.73
N PRO A 152 -8.30 0.77 -2.63
CA PRO A 152 -8.98 1.63 -1.66
C PRO A 152 -8.07 2.65 -0.97
N TYR A 153 -6.78 2.35 -0.81
CA TYR A 153 -5.83 3.26 -0.14
C TYR A 153 -5.57 4.52 -0.97
N MET A 154 -5.46 4.37 -2.29
CA MET A 154 -5.36 5.51 -3.19
C MET A 154 -6.66 6.31 -3.22
N LEU A 155 -7.78 5.62 -3.40
CA LEU A 155 -9.11 6.24 -3.41
C LEU A 155 -9.38 7.02 -2.12
N GLY A 156 -9.11 6.40 -0.96
CA GLY A 156 -9.35 7.00 0.35
C GLY A 156 -8.48 8.22 0.66
N ALA A 157 -7.30 8.32 0.04
CA ALA A 157 -6.43 9.49 0.20
C ALA A 157 -6.78 10.64 -0.77
N VAL A 158 -7.26 10.32 -1.96
CA VAL A 158 -7.54 11.32 -3.01
C VAL A 158 -8.95 11.88 -2.91
N LYS A 159 -9.95 11.04 -2.61
CA LYS A 159 -11.37 11.42 -2.58
C LYS A 159 -11.69 12.56 -1.61
N PRO A 160 -11.22 12.58 -0.34
CA PRO A 160 -11.49 13.69 0.57
C PRO A 160 -10.97 15.03 0.03
N VAL A 161 -9.78 15.03 -0.58
CA VAL A 161 -9.20 16.26 -1.15
C VAL A 161 -10.09 16.83 -2.27
N LEU A 162 -10.71 15.95 -3.08
CA LEU A 162 -11.66 16.36 -4.12
C LEU A 162 -12.99 16.87 -3.54
N GLU A 163 -13.42 16.31 -2.42
CA GLU A 163 -14.64 16.71 -1.73
C GLU A 163 -14.47 18.05 -1.00
N GLU A 164 -13.27 18.35 -0.50
CA GLU A 164 -12.92 19.63 0.12
C GLU A 164 -12.65 20.74 -0.91
N LEU A 165 -12.35 20.40 -2.16
CA LEU A 165 -12.11 21.37 -3.20
C LEU A 165 -13.41 22.09 -3.60
N GLU A 166 -13.49 23.38 -3.25
CA GLU A 166 -14.66 24.22 -3.53
C GLU A 166 -14.98 24.26 -5.03
N ALA A 167 -16.25 24.10 -5.37
CA ALA A 167 -16.73 24.19 -6.76
C ALA A 167 -16.44 25.55 -7.40
N SER A 168 -16.36 26.60 -6.58
CA SER A 168 -16.07 27.97 -7.00
C SER A 168 -14.78 28.11 -7.81
N TYR A 169 -13.74 27.32 -7.53
CA TYR A 169 -12.50 27.32 -8.31
C TYR A 169 -12.71 26.81 -9.74
N GLU A 170 -13.53 25.77 -9.90
CA GLU A 170 -13.84 25.22 -11.22
C GLU A 170 -14.76 26.18 -12.00
N GLU A 171 -15.76 26.75 -11.33
CA GLU A 171 -16.68 27.73 -11.91
C GLU A 171 -15.94 29.00 -12.37
N ALA A 172 -15.03 29.51 -11.54
CA ALA A 172 -14.18 30.65 -11.91
C ALA A 172 -13.31 30.37 -13.15
N ALA A 173 -12.76 29.15 -13.25
CA ALA A 173 -12.00 28.75 -14.43
C ALA A 173 -12.85 28.72 -15.70
N TYR A 174 -14.08 28.18 -15.59
CA TYR A 174 -14.98 28.15 -16.74
C TYR A 174 -15.44 29.53 -17.16
N THR A 175 -15.62 30.49 -16.23
CA THR A 175 -15.99 31.89 -16.56
C THR A 175 -14.94 32.61 -17.39
N ILE A 176 -13.66 32.29 -17.21
CA ILE A 176 -12.57 32.85 -18.03
C ILE A 176 -12.26 32.01 -19.28
N GLY A 177 -13.13 31.02 -19.62
CA GLY A 177 -13.03 30.24 -20.86
C GLY A 177 -12.09 29.02 -20.77
N ALA A 178 -11.68 28.58 -19.58
CA ALA A 178 -10.86 27.38 -19.44
C ALA A 178 -11.66 26.12 -19.85
N SER A 179 -11.03 25.23 -20.62
CA SER A 179 -11.58 23.93 -20.95
C SER A 179 -11.55 23.00 -19.72
N ARG A 180 -12.35 21.90 -19.74
CA ARG A 180 -12.35 20.87 -18.68
C ARG A 180 -10.95 20.28 -18.43
N TRP A 181 -10.18 20.07 -19.50
CA TRP A 181 -8.80 19.58 -19.39
C TRP A 181 -7.86 20.61 -18.75
N GLN A 182 -8.01 21.89 -19.09
CA GLN A 182 -7.23 22.97 -18.47
C GLN A 182 -7.57 23.10 -16.98
N THR A 183 -8.85 23.07 -16.62
CA THR A 183 -9.31 23.08 -15.22
C THR A 183 -8.75 21.88 -14.45
N PHE A 184 -8.82 20.68 -15.02
CA PHE A 184 -8.24 19.49 -14.39
C PHE A 184 -6.73 19.64 -14.19
N ARG A 185 -5.99 20.02 -15.23
CA ARG A 185 -4.52 20.09 -15.19
C ARG A 185 -3.98 21.20 -14.30
N TYR A 186 -4.61 22.37 -14.32
CA TYR A 186 -4.08 23.57 -13.65
C TYR A 186 -4.69 23.86 -12.29
N ILE A 187 -5.85 23.32 -11.97
CA ILE A 187 -6.54 23.52 -10.69
C ILE A 187 -6.63 22.22 -9.91
N ILE A 188 -7.31 21.20 -10.46
CA ILE A 188 -7.61 19.96 -9.73
C ILE A 188 -6.34 19.15 -9.45
N LEU A 189 -5.55 18.85 -10.48
CA LEU A 189 -4.35 18.02 -10.34
C LEU A 189 -3.30 18.63 -9.38
N PRO A 190 -3.01 19.94 -9.39
CA PRO A 190 -2.16 20.56 -8.38
C PRO A 190 -2.73 20.46 -6.95
N ALA A 191 -4.03 20.63 -6.77
CA ALA A 191 -4.68 20.45 -5.47
C ALA A 191 -4.56 19.02 -4.95
N LEU A 192 -4.61 18.02 -5.84
CA LEU A 192 -4.48 16.60 -5.51
C LEU A 192 -3.07 16.14 -5.14
N LYS A 193 -2.02 16.93 -5.34
CA LYS A 193 -0.62 16.51 -5.11
C LYS A 193 -0.40 15.89 -3.74
N GLY A 194 -1.03 16.45 -2.68
CA GLY A 194 -0.93 15.92 -1.33
C GLY A 194 -1.63 14.58 -1.15
N GLY A 195 -2.84 14.46 -1.66
CA GLY A 195 -3.62 13.22 -1.66
C GLY A 195 -2.95 12.12 -2.48
N LEU A 196 -2.47 12.45 -3.68
CA LEU A 196 -1.73 11.52 -4.55
C LEU A 196 -0.44 11.01 -3.89
N PHE A 197 0.31 11.90 -3.26
CA PHE A 197 1.53 11.50 -2.56
C PHE A 197 1.22 10.58 -1.37
N THR A 198 0.27 10.96 -0.54
CA THR A 198 -0.15 10.13 0.62
C THR A 198 -0.74 8.80 0.17
N GLY A 199 -1.67 8.82 -0.78
CA GLY A 199 -2.27 7.61 -1.35
C GLY A 199 -1.23 6.72 -2.04
N GLY A 200 -0.29 7.31 -2.77
CA GLY A 200 0.82 6.59 -3.39
C GLY A 200 1.71 5.87 -2.39
N LEU A 201 2.11 6.56 -1.33
CA LEU A 201 2.93 5.94 -0.28
C LEU A 201 2.18 4.83 0.48
N LEU A 202 0.89 5.03 0.78
CA LEU A 202 0.06 3.99 1.41
C LEU A 202 -0.10 2.78 0.49
N THR A 203 -0.45 3.00 -0.77
CA THR A 203 -0.56 1.94 -1.79
C THR A 203 0.75 1.17 -1.93
N PHE A 204 1.87 1.88 -2.02
CA PHE A 204 3.19 1.28 -2.14
C PHE A 204 3.55 0.44 -0.91
N ALA A 205 3.36 0.99 0.29
CA ALA A 205 3.67 0.30 1.54
C ALA A 205 2.84 -0.98 1.73
N HIS A 206 1.52 -0.90 1.47
CA HIS A 206 0.64 -2.08 1.52
C HIS A 206 0.98 -3.11 0.44
N SER A 207 1.27 -2.66 -0.78
CA SER A 207 1.71 -3.55 -1.86
C SER A 207 3.03 -4.25 -1.52
N LEU A 208 3.98 -3.53 -0.92
CA LEU A 208 5.28 -4.10 -0.57
C LEU A 208 5.18 -5.25 0.46
N GLY A 209 4.22 -5.17 1.38
CA GLY A 209 3.95 -6.17 2.41
C GLY A 209 2.85 -7.18 2.05
N GLU A 210 2.27 -7.11 0.84
CA GLU A 210 1.16 -7.99 0.49
C GLU A 210 1.62 -9.43 0.33
N PHE A 211 0.98 -10.31 1.08
CA PHE A 211 1.25 -11.75 1.10
C PHE A 211 0.02 -12.57 0.72
N GLY A 212 -1.12 -12.29 1.34
CA GLY A 212 -2.29 -13.17 1.29
C GLY A 212 -2.87 -13.37 -0.10
N ALA A 213 -3.08 -12.29 -0.87
CA ALA A 213 -3.54 -12.42 -2.25
C ALA A 213 -2.42 -12.98 -3.14
N THR A 214 -1.18 -12.57 -2.87
CA THR A 214 -0.02 -12.96 -3.67
C THR A 214 0.24 -14.46 -3.63
N VAL A 215 0.15 -15.10 -2.45
CA VAL A 215 0.39 -16.55 -2.32
C VAL A 215 -0.57 -17.38 -3.18
N MET A 216 -1.80 -16.88 -3.38
CA MET A 216 -2.81 -17.58 -4.17
C MET A 216 -2.59 -17.45 -5.68
N VAL A 217 -2.10 -16.29 -6.15
CA VAL A 217 -2.05 -15.99 -7.61
C VAL A 217 -0.67 -16.13 -8.22
N SER A 218 0.41 -16.10 -7.41
CA SER A 218 1.79 -16.06 -7.92
C SER A 218 2.35 -17.42 -8.30
N GLY A 219 1.88 -18.51 -7.66
CA GLY A 219 2.49 -19.82 -7.74
C GLY A 219 3.85 -19.92 -7.04
N ASN A 220 4.30 -18.87 -6.35
CA ASN A 220 5.54 -18.81 -5.56
C ASN A 220 6.79 -19.30 -6.33
N ILE A 221 6.90 -18.97 -7.63
CA ILE A 221 7.97 -19.48 -8.50
C ILE A 221 9.24 -18.64 -8.27
N SER A 222 10.31 -19.29 -7.80
CA SER A 222 11.61 -18.64 -7.59
C SER A 222 12.10 -17.98 -8.90
N LEU A 223 12.75 -16.82 -8.77
CA LEU A 223 13.27 -16.00 -9.87
C LEU A 223 12.23 -15.61 -10.95
N LYS A 224 10.92 -15.76 -10.65
CA LYS A 224 9.86 -15.41 -11.60
C LYS A 224 8.72 -14.61 -10.97
N THR A 225 8.11 -15.11 -9.90
CA THR A 225 6.91 -14.53 -9.28
C THR A 225 6.98 -14.43 -7.75
N GLN A 226 8.08 -14.88 -7.18
CA GLN A 226 8.28 -14.89 -5.74
C GLN A 226 8.60 -13.48 -5.23
N THR A 227 7.65 -12.88 -4.48
CA THR A 227 7.87 -11.59 -3.79
C THR A 227 8.66 -11.79 -2.50
N ALA A 228 9.20 -10.69 -1.93
CA ALA A 228 9.94 -10.77 -0.68
C ALA A 228 9.14 -11.38 0.49
N PRO A 229 7.85 -11.04 0.73
CA PRO A 229 7.05 -11.73 1.73
C PRO A 229 6.90 -13.23 1.48
N LEU A 230 6.73 -13.64 0.22
CA LEU A 230 6.66 -15.07 -0.14
C LEU A 230 8.00 -15.79 0.05
N TYR A 231 9.10 -15.13 -0.30
CA TYR A 231 10.44 -15.68 -0.06
C TYR A 231 10.71 -15.86 1.43
N ILE A 232 10.41 -14.84 2.25
CA ILE A 232 10.56 -14.90 3.71
C ILE A 232 9.76 -16.08 4.28
N PHE A 233 8.50 -16.21 3.87
CA PHE A 233 7.64 -17.29 4.31
C PHE A 233 8.18 -18.67 3.89
N ALA A 234 8.60 -18.84 2.63
CA ALA A 234 9.15 -20.10 2.14
C ALA A 234 10.45 -20.49 2.86
N GLN A 235 11.33 -19.53 3.17
CA GLN A 235 12.56 -19.79 3.93
C GLN A 235 12.24 -20.16 5.40
N PHE A 236 11.25 -19.50 5.99
CA PHE A 236 10.81 -19.82 7.34
C PHE A 236 10.23 -21.24 7.42
N GLU A 237 9.37 -21.65 6.49
CA GLU A 237 8.83 -23.02 6.42
C GLU A 237 9.91 -24.09 6.16
N ALA A 238 10.95 -23.73 5.40
CA ALA A 238 12.10 -24.60 5.16
C ALA A 238 13.05 -24.73 6.38
N GLY A 239 12.79 -23.99 7.47
CA GLY A 239 13.66 -23.97 8.66
C GLY A 239 14.89 -23.05 8.53
N ASN A 240 15.02 -22.29 7.44
CA ASN A 240 16.13 -21.38 7.18
C ASN A 240 15.90 -20.02 7.87
N ILE A 241 15.84 -20.03 9.21
CA ILE A 241 15.44 -18.89 10.03
C ILE A 241 16.32 -17.65 9.79
N GLU A 242 17.63 -17.83 9.66
CA GLU A 242 18.58 -16.73 9.39
C GLU A 242 18.30 -16.08 8.03
N THR A 243 18.06 -16.88 6.99
CA THR A 243 17.76 -16.40 5.64
C THR A 243 16.44 -15.63 5.61
N ALA A 244 15.40 -16.17 6.26
CA ALA A 244 14.11 -15.51 6.37
C ALA A 244 14.24 -14.14 7.06
N ASN A 245 14.94 -14.09 8.21
CA ASN A 245 15.11 -12.86 8.98
C ASN A 245 16.04 -11.86 8.29
N ALA A 246 17.07 -12.29 7.54
CA ALA A 246 17.93 -11.38 6.81
C ALA A 246 17.14 -10.58 5.76
N VAL A 247 16.31 -11.25 4.96
CA VAL A 247 15.46 -10.58 3.96
C VAL A 247 14.36 -9.76 4.64
N ALA A 248 13.77 -10.27 5.73
CA ALA A 248 12.78 -9.53 6.53
C ALA A 248 13.37 -8.23 7.12
N ALA A 249 14.61 -8.26 7.62
CA ALA A 249 15.30 -7.08 8.14
C ALA A 249 15.48 -5.99 7.07
N ILE A 250 15.88 -6.37 5.84
CA ILE A 250 16.00 -5.41 4.73
C ILE A 250 14.64 -4.83 4.36
N LEU A 251 13.61 -5.67 4.26
CA LEU A 251 12.24 -5.22 3.95
C LEU A 251 11.70 -4.28 5.03
N ALA A 252 11.91 -4.62 6.31
CA ALA A 252 11.49 -3.80 7.45
C ALA A 252 12.22 -2.45 7.46
N LEU A 253 13.54 -2.44 7.24
CA LEU A 253 14.32 -1.20 7.16
C LEU A 253 13.84 -0.31 6.01
N PHE A 254 13.60 -0.89 4.84
CA PHE A 254 13.07 -0.14 3.69
C PHE A 254 11.69 0.44 4.00
N SER A 255 10.79 -0.35 4.59
CA SER A 255 9.45 0.10 5.01
C SER A 255 9.52 1.20 6.07
N PHE A 256 10.45 1.10 7.03
CA PHE A 256 10.67 2.13 8.05
C PHE A 256 11.13 3.46 7.43
N ILE A 257 12.10 3.41 6.52
CA ILE A 257 12.59 4.59 5.80
C ILE A 257 11.44 5.25 5.03
N LEU A 258 10.66 4.45 4.30
CA LEU A 258 9.51 4.93 3.53
C LEU A 258 8.46 5.60 4.43
N PHE A 259 8.14 4.99 5.57
CA PHE A 259 7.18 5.54 6.53
C PHE A 259 7.70 6.82 7.22
N PHE A 260 9.00 6.90 7.50
CA PHE A 260 9.64 8.10 8.00
C PHE A 260 9.49 9.27 7.03
N PHE A 261 9.70 9.04 5.73
CA PHE A 261 9.47 10.06 4.70
C PHE A 261 8.00 10.47 4.60
N LEU A 262 7.06 9.52 4.72
CA LEU A 262 5.63 9.79 4.76
C LEU A 262 5.29 10.79 5.87
N ILE A 263 5.68 10.48 7.11
CA ILE A 263 5.37 11.33 8.27
C ILE A 263 5.98 12.73 8.11
N ARG A 264 7.23 12.80 7.66
CA ARG A 264 7.93 14.08 7.49
C ARG A 264 7.27 14.95 6.43
N TYR A 265 6.80 14.36 5.35
CA TYR A 265 6.10 15.10 4.28
C TYR A 265 4.73 15.59 4.75
N THR A 266 3.95 14.74 5.42
CA THR A 266 2.61 15.09 5.90
C THR A 266 2.67 16.22 6.94
N LYS A 267 3.63 16.19 7.86
CA LYS A 267 3.82 17.28 8.86
C LYS A 267 4.14 18.63 8.24
N ARG A 268 4.91 18.69 7.16
CA ARG A 268 5.24 19.97 6.50
C ARG A 268 4.01 20.67 5.91
N LYS A 269 2.97 19.93 5.52
CA LYS A 269 1.75 20.48 4.94
C LYS A 269 0.73 20.97 5.97
N ILE A 270 0.81 20.53 7.22
CA ILE A 270 -0.10 20.95 8.29
C ILE A 270 0.40 22.28 8.91
N ILE A 271 1.67 22.64 8.72
CA ILE A 271 2.32 23.81 9.33
C ILE A 271 2.49 24.96 8.31
N SER A 272 2.29 24.72 7.03
CA SER A 272 2.28 25.73 5.95
C SER A 272 0.84 26.07 5.55
#